data_482d5ef8a2e7a42519b71df8bf3f7ea6
#
_entry.id   482d5ef8a2e7a42519b71df8bf3f7ea6
#
_cell.length_a   1.000
_cell.length_b   1.000
_cell.length_c   1.000
_cell.angle_alpha   90.00
_cell.angle_beta   90.00
_cell.angle_gamma   90.00
#
_symmetry.space_group_name_H-M   'P 1'
#
loop_
_entity.id
_entity.type
_entity.pdbx_description
1 polymer ?
#
loop_
_entity_poly.entity_id
_entity_poly.type
_entity_poly.pdbx_seq_one_letter_code
_entity_poly.pdbx_strand_id
1 'polypeptide(L)'
;LDAQLHRLTRSQESDRLLAGQLTHDGRGQGHFGEATRHREQAKLASPSLPRAHADIKQASAREHMGDSSGPLPRLLVVKGTFEQFGGAERDLLNNLPAWSHHFEITVATLNLPKKARETLDDLGINYLTPVKQFTVPRGVWAEARALSSRQAVRYWISMLDLTEQVTGLREVLTNSDAIHVTSGVGSLEFTGLAPSHIPMHYYCLEPHRGLYEDVLHRTIEGTPKRSLFLTSLLLGKQRRRDQKFVSRLEKMRNVSISGNSSWIQKRILEIYGIKSQLLLPTVDLSVWKNHSSNDSTSIGEYVVTIGAASHVKGTWETIEMLAGTGISLALVGGGDGYDLARLRERAEQLEVKLDIQPRLSQDDLVSLVQEALAVVSLAYDEPFGLTPIEAQAAGTPALMVAEGGFQYTIEDGVSGRLLPRGDWSAWHQALQEASEPSNRENWSKHGQENIEQMGLTPQNQASRLADILGFSEDE
;
A
#
# COMPACT_ATOMS: atom_id res chain seq x y z
N LEU A 1 -16.46 -18.13 -16.69
CA LEU A 1 -15.36 -17.22 -17.02
C LEU A 1 -15.63 -16.60 -18.40
N ASP A 2 -15.91 -17.41 -19.41
CA ASP A 2 -16.15 -16.94 -20.77
C ASP A 2 -17.40 -16.04 -20.90
N ALA A 3 -18.47 -16.32 -20.14
CA ALA A 3 -19.65 -15.46 -20.09
C ALA A 3 -19.38 -14.10 -19.44
N GLN A 4 -18.45 -14.03 -18.48
CA GLN A 4 -18.03 -12.76 -17.86
C GLN A 4 -17.09 -11.98 -18.79
N LEU A 5 -16.19 -12.66 -19.49
CA LEU A 5 -15.33 -12.09 -20.53
C LEU A 5 -16.13 -11.49 -21.69
N HIS A 6 -17.15 -12.20 -22.15
CA HIS A 6 -18.03 -11.72 -23.23
C HIS A 6 -18.80 -10.43 -22.84
N ARG A 7 -19.17 -10.29 -21.57
CA ARG A 7 -19.81 -9.05 -21.07
C ARG A 7 -18.81 -7.88 -20.98
N LEU A 8 -17.57 -8.16 -20.62
CA LEU A 8 -16.50 -7.13 -20.54
C LEU A 8 -16.08 -6.66 -21.95
N THR A 9 -15.95 -7.57 -22.92
CA THR A 9 -15.62 -7.24 -24.31
C THR A 9 -16.73 -6.48 -25.02
N ARG A 10 -18.01 -6.88 -24.88
CA ARG A 10 -19.15 -6.11 -25.42
C ARG A 10 -19.27 -4.70 -24.87
N SER A 11 -18.98 -4.53 -23.57
CA SER A 11 -18.95 -3.19 -22.97
C SER A 11 -17.80 -2.32 -23.52
N GLN A 12 -16.71 -2.93 -24.01
CA GLN A 12 -15.60 -2.22 -24.66
C GLN A 12 -15.91 -1.78 -26.10
N GLU A 13 -16.69 -2.58 -26.85
CA GLU A 13 -17.14 -2.21 -28.21
C GLU A 13 -18.14 -1.05 -28.18
N SER A 14 -19.07 -1.04 -27.21
CA SER A 14 -19.97 0.09 -27.01
C SER A 14 -19.26 1.39 -26.67
N ASP A 15 -18.22 1.33 -25.84
CA ASP A 15 -17.41 2.51 -25.47
C ASP A 15 -16.52 3.00 -26.65
N ARG A 16 -16.12 2.12 -27.58
CA ARG A 16 -15.39 2.50 -28.82
C ARG A 16 -16.30 3.21 -29.83
N LEU A 17 -17.54 2.77 -29.98
CA LEU A 17 -18.50 3.41 -30.87
C LEU A 17 -18.89 4.82 -30.40
N LEU A 18 -18.98 5.05 -29.09
CA LEU A 18 -19.22 6.37 -28.50
C LEU A 18 -18.01 7.32 -28.60
N ALA A 19 -16.78 6.80 -28.57
CA ALA A 19 -15.56 7.61 -28.74
C ALA A 19 -15.29 7.98 -30.21
N GLY A 20 -15.73 7.16 -31.15
CA GLY A 20 -15.59 7.40 -32.61
C GLY A 20 -16.50 8.49 -33.16
N GLN A 21 -17.58 8.83 -32.48
CA GLN A 21 -18.51 9.88 -32.91
C GLN A 21 -18.12 11.32 -32.52
N LEU A 22 -17.07 11.51 -31.72
CA LEU A 22 -16.62 12.83 -31.26
C LEU A 22 -15.39 13.39 -31.98
N THR A 23 -14.89 12.74 -33.05
CA THR A 23 -13.66 13.16 -33.76
C THR A 23 -13.85 13.48 -35.24
N HIS A 24 -15.05 13.85 -35.68
CA HIS A 24 -15.25 14.35 -37.04
C HIS A 24 -15.78 15.78 -36.99
N ASP A 25 -14.86 16.74 -36.82
CA ASP A 25 -14.91 18.05 -37.46
C ASP A 25 -13.57 18.78 -37.26
N GLY A 26 -12.94 19.24 -38.35
CA GLY A 26 -11.76 20.14 -38.29
C GLY A 26 -10.71 19.86 -39.34
N ARG A 27 -10.94 20.35 -40.57
CA ARG A 27 -10.02 20.36 -41.73
C ARG A 27 -8.77 21.18 -41.46
N GLY A 28 -7.62 20.73 -41.98
CA GLY A 28 -6.43 21.52 -42.14
C GLY A 28 -5.33 20.79 -42.91
N GLN A 29 -5.14 21.17 -44.19
CA GLN A 29 -4.13 20.65 -45.15
C GLN A 29 -2.71 21.12 -44.80
N GLY A 30 -1.70 20.31 -45.13
CA GLY A 30 -0.28 20.75 -45.19
C GLY A 30 0.72 19.64 -45.53
N HIS A 31 1.06 19.59 -46.73
CA HIS A 31 2.19 19.05 -47.53
C HIS A 31 3.43 18.33 -46.92
N PHE A 32 3.74 17.18 -47.56
CA PHE A 32 4.98 16.60 -48.17
C PHE A 32 6.33 16.57 -47.40
N GLY A 33 6.91 15.37 -47.40
CA GLY A 33 8.34 15.10 -47.23
C GLY A 33 8.65 13.61 -47.24
N GLU A 34 8.92 13.04 -48.44
CA GLU A 34 9.51 11.70 -48.64
C GLU A 34 10.97 11.67 -48.18
N ALA A 35 11.38 10.58 -47.51
CA ALA A 35 12.77 10.11 -47.57
C ALA A 35 12.86 8.59 -47.34
N THR A 36 13.45 7.98 -48.29
CA THR A 36 13.72 6.60 -48.64
C THR A 36 14.55 5.77 -47.65
N ARG A 37 14.16 4.53 -47.52
CA ARG A 37 14.90 3.24 -47.41
C ARG A 37 16.39 3.25 -47.05
N HIS A 38 16.72 2.47 -45.99
CA HIS A 38 17.75 1.40 -46.10
C HIS A 38 17.44 0.25 -45.14
N ARG A 39 17.35 -0.96 -45.77
CA ARG A 39 17.33 -2.26 -45.05
C ARG A 39 18.78 -2.66 -44.80
N GLU A 40 19.12 -2.97 -43.56
CA GLU A 40 20.24 -3.85 -43.26
C GLU A 40 19.77 -4.97 -42.34
N GLN A 41 19.95 -6.20 -42.85
CA GLN A 41 19.74 -7.44 -42.12
C GLN A 41 20.95 -7.69 -41.23
N ALA A 42 20.78 -7.66 -39.92
CA ALA A 42 21.71 -8.23 -38.96
C ALA A 42 21.11 -9.49 -38.36
N LYS A 43 21.66 -10.65 -38.72
CA LYS A 43 21.47 -11.93 -38.05
C LYS A 43 22.12 -11.81 -36.68
N LEU A 44 21.33 -11.90 -35.60
CA LEU A 44 21.82 -12.08 -34.23
C LEU A 44 21.42 -13.47 -33.72
N ALA A 45 22.47 -14.20 -33.34
CA ALA A 45 22.39 -15.52 -32.72
C ALA A 45 21.68 -15.48 -31.39
N SER A 46 20.85 -16.49 -31.13
CA SER A 46 20.18 -16.75 -29.88
C SER A 46 21.17 -17.16 -28.80
N PRO A 47 21.17 -16.56 -27.61
CA PRO A 47 21.84 -17.15 -26.45
C PRO A 47 20.91 -18.18 -25.81
N SER A 48 21.44 -19.39 -25.61
CA SER A 48 20.86 -20.50 -24.88
C SER A 48 20.66 -20.14 -23.41
N LEU A 49 19.43 -20.26 -22.91
CA LEU A 49 19.07 -20.17 -21.50
C LEU A 49 19.48 -21.45 -20.76
N PRO A 50 19.98 -21.37 -19.53
CA PRO A 50 20.26 -22.55 -18.69
C PRO A 50 18.96 -23.15 -18.17
N ARG A 51 18.85 -24.46 -18.33
CA ARG A 51 17.80 -25.32 -17.77
C ARG A 51 18.11 -25.68 -16.31
N ALA A 52 17.05 -25.69 -15.50
CA ALA A 52 16.85 -26.59 -14.35
C ALA A 52 17.78 -26.47 -13.14
N HIS A 53 17.31 -25.78 -12.12
CA HIS A 53 17.63 -26.07 -10.70
C HIS A 53 16.44 -25.75 -9.78
N ALA A 54 15.23 -26.15 -10.17
CA ALA A 54 14.02 -25.95 -9.34
C ALA A 54 13.68 -27.13 -8.40
N ASP A 55 14.31 -28.32 -8.60
CA ASP A 55 13.81 -29.54 -7.96
C ASP A 55 14.51 -29.97 -6.66
N ILE A 56 15.47 -29.21 -6.12
CA ILE A 56 16.26 -29.68 -4.95
C ILE A 56 16.03 -28.92 -3.65
N LYS A 57 15.37 -27.76 -3.64
CA LYS A 57 15.18 -26.98 -2.40
C LYS A 57 13.82 -27.15 -1.70
N GLN A 58 12.85 -27.80 -2.31
CA GLN A 58 11.56 -28.08 -1.65
C GLN A 58 11.59 -29.24 -0.61
N ALA A 59 12.64 -30.06 -0.60
CA ALA A 59 12.71 -31.22 0.27
C ALA A 59 13.18 -30.94 1.72
N SER A 60 13.84 -29.81 2.00
CA SER A 60 14.46 -29.59 3.32
C SER A 60 13.61 -28.83 4.35
N ALA A 61 12.50 -28.25 3.96
CA ALA A 61 11.59 -27.54 4.88
C ALA A 61 10.45 -28.43 5.44
N ARG A 62 10.32 -29.67 4.95
CA ARG A 62 9.22 -30.59 5.33
C ARG A 62 9.54 -31.55 6.48
N GLU A 63 10.71 -31.50 7.06
CA GLU A 63 11.16 -32.55 8.03
C GLU A 63 10.74 -32.36 9.49
N HIS A 64 9.94 -31.32 9.85
CA HIS A 64 9.63 -31.07 11.28
C HIS A 64 8.16 -30.81 11.63
N MET A 65 7.19 -31.31 10.85
CA MET A 65 5.78 -31.36 11.33
C MET A 65 5.13 -32.67 10.97
N GLY A 66 4.53 -33.31 11.99
CA GLY A 66 3.88 -34.61 11.92
C GLY A 66 2.78 -34.67 10.86
N ASP A 67 2.83 -35.79 10.18
CA ASP A 67 2.01 -36.28 9.09
C ASP A 67 0.52 -36.37 9.45
N SER A 68 -0.33 -35.42 9.00
CA SER A 68 -1.78 -35.62 8.87
C SER A 68 -2.52 -34.61 7.99
N SER A 69 -1.89 -33.76 7.15
CA SER A 69 -2.62 -32.85 6.28
C SER A 69 -2.43 -33.18 4.80
N GLY A 70 -3.55 -33.22 4.06
CA GLY A 70 -3.57 -33.29 2.61
C GLY A 70 -2.81 -32.10 1.96
N PRO A 71 -2.77 -31.99 0.63
CA PRO A 71 -2.12 -30.87 -0.04
C PRO A 71 -2.74 -29.55 0.41
N LEU A 72 -1.89 -28.53 0.67
CA LEU A 72 -2.33 -27.19 1.05
C LEU A 72 -3.27 -26.59 -0.01
N PRO A 73 -4.31 -25.84 0.40
CA PRO A 73 -5.18 -25.14 -0.53
C PRO A 73 -4.40 -24.08 -1.32
N ARG A 74 -4.70 -23.97 -2.61
CA ARG A 74 -4.01 -23.05 -3.55
C ARG A 74 -4.61 -21.66 -3.47
N LEU A 75 -3.82 -20.69 -3.01
CA LEU A 75 -4.21 -19.29 -2.87
C LEU A 75 -3.62 -18.45 -3.99
N LEU A 76 -4.49 -17.84 -4.79
CA LEU A 76 -4.08 -16.78 -5.71
C LEU A 76 -4.09 -15.43 -4.99
N VAL A 77 -2.90 -14.85 -4.78
CA VAL A 77 -2.72 -13.51 -4.19
C VAL A 77 -2.62 -12.48 -5.31
N VAL A 78 -3.51 -11.50 -5.32
CA VAL A 78 -3.59 -10.46 -6.35
C VAL A 78 -3.24 -9.11 -5.77
N LYS A 79 -2.22 -8.48 -6.33
CA LYS A 79 -1.86 -7.07 -6.10
C LYS A 79 -1.72 -6.38 -7.44
N GLY A 80 -2.45 -5.29 -7.67
CA GLY A 80 -2.44 -4.62 -8.96
C GLY A 80 -1.05 -4.16 -9.41
N THR A 81 -0.22 -3.67 -8.48
CA THR A 81 1.16 -3.27 -8.78
C THR A 81 2.00 -3.23 -7.51
N PHE A 82 3.30 -3.51 -7.66
CA PHE A 82 4.35 -3.29 -6.66
C PHE A 82 5.24 -2.08 -6.99
N GLU A 83 4.90 -1.28 -8.01
CA GLU A 83 5.76 -0.20 -8.53
C GLU A 83 6.19 0.81 -7.46
N GLN A 84 5.32 1.19 -6.54
CA GLN A 84 5.63 2.19 -5.51
C GLN A 84 6.43 1.61 -4.35
N PHE A 85 6.35 0.31 -4.12
CA PHE A 85 7.02 -0.42 -3.04
C PHE A 85 6.91 0.28 -1.67
N GLY A 86 5.69 0.68 -1.32
CA GLY A 86 5.33 1.38 -0.08
C GLY A 86 5.12 0.44 1.11
N GLY A 87 4.41 0.92 2.14
CA GLY A 87 4.04 0.14 3.32
C GLY A 87 3.16 -1.07 2.99
N ALA A 88 2.16 -0.87 2.12
CA ALA A 88 1.24 -1.93 1.71
C ALA A 88 1.90 -3.09 0.94
N GLU A 89 2.87 -2.79 0.09
CA GLU A 89 3.62 -3.79 -0.66
C GLU A 89 4.59 -4.56 0.24
N ARG A 90 5.24 -3.86 1.18
CA ARG A 90 6.10 -4.50 2.19
C ARG A 90 5.30 -5.38 3.15
N ASP A 91 4.18 -4.90 3.65
CA ASP A 91 3.28 -5.68 4.51
C ASP A 91 2.85 -6.98 3.82
N LEU A 92 2.39 -6.90 2.56
CA LEU A 92 2.02 -8.09 1.80
C LEU A 92 3.18 -9.09 1.69
N LEU A 93 4.37 -8.64 1.25
CA LEU A 93 5.53 -9.53 1.06
C LEU A 93 6.02 -10.14 2.38
N ASN A 94 5.97 -9.38 3.47
CA ASN A 94 6.36 -9.85 4.80
C ASN A 94 5.41 -10.92 5.35
N ASN A 95 4.16 -10.94 4.91
CA ASN A 95 3.16 -11.92 5.34
C ASN A 95 3.20 -13.23 4.55
N LEU A 96 3.72 -13.22 3.32
CA LEU A 96 3.73 -14.41 2.46
C LEU A 96 4.40 -15.63 3.11
N PRO A 97 5.52 -15.53 3.85
CA PRO A 97 6.11 -16.69 4.53
C PRO A 97 5.15 -17.35 5.53
N ALA A 98 4.43 -16.57 6.33
CA ALA A 98 3.47 -17.12 7.28
C ALA A 98 2.24 -17.70 6.56
N TRP A 99 1.76 -17.05 5.50
CA TRP A 99 0.65 -17.57 4.70
C TRP A 99 1.01 -18.88 3.99
N SER A 100 2.30 -19.10 3.64
CA SER A 100 2.77 -20.34 3.01
C SER A 100 2.68 -21.57 3.92
N HIS A 101 2.46 -21.40 5.23
CA HIS A 101 2.15 -22.51 6.14
C HIS A 101 0.70 -22.99 5.99
N HIS A 102 -0.20 -22.15 5.50
CA HIS A 102 -1.62 -22.45 5.30
C HIS A 102 -2.00 -22.68 3.84
N PHE A 103 -1.19 -22.16 2.88
CA PHE A 103 -1.55 -22.12 1.47
C PHE A 103 -0.35 -22.38 0.55
N GLU A 104 -0.61 -23.03 -0.59
CA GLU A 104 0.27 -22.97 -1.76
C GLU A 104 0.00 -21.67 -2.51
N ILE A 105 0.96 -20.74 -2.52
CA ILE A 105 0.74 -19.35 -2.98
C ILE A 105 1.23 -19.15 -4.41
N THR A 106 0.40 -18.47 -5.22
CA THR A 106 0.80 -17.85 -6.48
C THR A 106 0.43 -16.36 -6.45
N VAL A 107 1.38 -15.48 -6.78
CA VAL A 107 1.14 -14.03 -6.82
C VAL A 107 0.86 -13.58 -8.26
N ALA A 108 -0.23 -12.84 -8.49
CA ALA A 108 -0.52 -12.20 -9.77
C ALA A 108 -0.46 -10.67 -9.63
N THR A 109 0.30 -10.02 -10.51
CA THR A 109 0.46 -8.56 -10.50
C THR A 109 0.68 -7.99 -11.90
N LEU A 110 0.30 -6.74 -12.13
CA LEU A 110 0.48 -6.05 -13.40
C LEU A 110 1.86 -5.40 -13.54
N ASN A 111 2.59 -5.22 -12.43
CA ASN A 111 3.94 -4.68 -12.42
C ASN A 111 4.71 -5.23 -11.21
N LEU A 112 5.85 -5.84 -11.49
CA LEU A 112 6.72 -6.47 -10.49
C LEU A 112 8.15 -5.91 -10.63
N PRO A 113 8.53 -4.88 -9.85
CA PRO A 113 9.88 -4.33 -9.85
C PRO A 113 10.90 -5.37 -9.36
N LYS A 114 12.17 -5.14 -9.73
CA LYS A 114 13.28 -6.06 -9.45
C LYS A 114 13.33 -6.50 -7.98
N LYS A 115 13.24 -5.57 -7.03
CA LYS A 115 13.30 -5.87 -5.60
C LYS A 115 12.19 -6.82 -5.13
N ALA A 116 10.93 -6.57 -5.56
CA ALA A 116 9.81 -7.44 -5.21
C ALA A 116 9.93 -8.83 -5.85
N ARG A 117 10.48 -8.89 -7.07
CA ARG A 117 10.77 -10.15 -7.77
C ARG A 117 11.80 -10.97 -7.01
N GLU A 118 12.94 -10.36 -6.66
CA GLU A 118 13.99 -11.02 -5.88
C GLU A 118 13.43 -11.58 -4.56
N THR A 119 12.58 -10.82 -3.86
CA THR A 119 11.92 -11.31 -2.64
C THR A 119 11.04 -12.54 -2.91
N LEU A 120 10.24 -12.56 -4.00
CA LEU A 120 9.41 -13.72 -4.32
C LEU A 120 10.26 -14.93 -4.76
N ASP A 121 11.33 -14.70 -5.52
CA ASP A 121 12.28 -15.73 -5.93
C ASP A 121 12.97 -16.35 -4.70
N ASP A 122 13.42 -15.54 -3.74
CA ASP A 122 14.05 -16.00 -2.49
C ASP A 122 13.08 -16.82 -1.61
N LEU A 123 11.80 -16.48 -1.64
CA LEU A 123 10.74 -17.20 -0.94
C LEU A 123 10.25 -18.45 -1.70
N GLY A 124 10.69 -18.66 -2.94
CA GLY A 124 10.22 -19.77 -3.79
C GLY A 124 8.74 -19.66 -4.19
N ILE A 125 8.18 -18.43 -4.19
CA ILE A 125 6.77 -18.18 -4.49
C ILE A 125 6.60 -17.91 -5.99
N ASN A 126 5.68 -18.64 -6.63
CA ASN A 126 5.34 -18.44 -8.03
C ASN A 126 4.65 -17.11 -8.26
N TYR A 127 4.92 -16.46 -9.42
CA TYR A 127 4.25 -15.22 -9.78
C TYR A 127 3.93 -15.13 -11.27
N LEU A 128 2.88 -14.35 -11.57
CA LEU A 128 2.41 -14.06 -12.92
C LEU A 128 2.42 -12.55 -13.16
N THR A 129 3.02 -12.15 -14.29
CA THR A 129 3.04 -10.75 -14.75
C THR A 129 2.72 -10.66 -16.25
N PRO A 130 2.16 -9.54 -16.75
CA PRO A 130 1.99 -9.36 -18.18
C PRO A 130 3.35 -9.19 -18.88
N VAL A 131 3.45 -9.60 -20.15
CA VAL A 131 4.66 -9.41 -20.97
C VAL A 131 5.11 -7.95 -20.98
N LYS A 132 4.17 -7.02 -21.13
CA LYS A 132 4.41 -5.58 -20.99
C LYS A 132 3.84 -5.15 -19.66
N GLN A 133 4.69 -4.73 -18.74
CA GLN A 133 4.26 -4.30 -17.42
C GLN A 133 3.43 -3.01 -17.47
N PHE A 134 2.44 -2.93 -16.59
CA PHE A 134 1.60 -1.77 -16.39
C PHE A 134 2.38 -0.69 -15.63
N THR A 135 2.35 0.54 -16.10
CA THR A 135 2.93 1.68 -15.39
C THR A 135 1.83 2.44 -14.68
N VAL A 136 2.02 2.69 -13.39
CA VAL A 136 1.04 3.45 -12.58
C VAL A 136 0.98 4.89 -13.09
N PRO A 137 -0.20 5.39 -13.46
CA PRO A 137 -0.36 6.79 -13.82
C PRO A 137 -0.06 7.68 -12.61
N ARG A 138 0.80 8.68 -12.80
CA ARG A 138 1.16 9.60 -11.71
C ARG A 138 0.13 10.70 -11.54
N GLY A 139 -0.37 10.84 -10.31
CA GLY A 139 -1.32 11.86 -9.90
C GLY A 139 -2.79 11.50 -10.15
N VAL A 140 -3.64 12.07 -9.31
CA VAL A 140 -5.08 11.72 -9.18
C VAL A 140 -5.85 11.78 -10.50
N TRP A 141 -5.57 12.74 -11.37
CA TRP A 141 -6.25 12.86 -12.66
C TRP A 141 -5.83 11.80 -13.66
N ALA A 142 -4.56 11.39 -13.64
CA ALA A 142 -4.07 10.31 -14.50
C ALA A 142 -4.60 8.96 -14.02
N GLU A 143 -4.65 8.73 -12.71
CA GLU A 143 -5.27 7.55 -12.10
C GLU A 143 -6.78 7.48 -12.41
N ALA A 144 -7.51 8.58 -12.24
CA ALA A 144 -8.94 8.66 -12.58
C ALA A 144 -9.19 8.38 -14.07
N ARG A 145 -8.30 8.83 -14.96
CA ARG A 145 -8.35 8.52 -16.40
C ARG A 145 -8.11 7.05 -16.67
N ALA A 146 -7.10 6.45 -16.02
CA ALA A 146 -6.79 5.02 -16.15
C ALA A 146 -7.96 4.16 -15.69
N LEU A 147 -8.57 4.48 -14.56
CA LEU A 147 -9.80 3.83 -14.07
C LEU A 147 -10.94 3.97 -15.06
N SER A 148 -11.16 5.17 -15.62
CA SER A 148 -12.22 5.41 -16.62
C SER A 148 -12.02 4.65 -17.92
N SER A 149 -10.79 4.51 -18.39
CA SER A 149 -10.41 3.79 -19.62
C SER A 149 -10.30 2.28 -19.42
N ARG A 150 -10.49 1.78 -18.21
CA ARG A 150 -10.30 0.37 -17.84
C ARG A 150 -8.93 -0.15 -18.26
N GLN A 151 -7.90 0.66 -18.09
CA GLN A 151 -6.55 0.32 -18.57
C GLN A 151 -6.05 -0.96 -17.91
N ALA A 152 -6.16 -1.11 -16.59
CA ALA A 152 -5.74 -2.30 -15.86
C ALA A 152 -6.49 -3.57 -16.31
N VAL A 153 -7.80 -3.46 -16.63
CA VAL A 153 -8.59 -4.60 -17.15
C VAL A 153 -7.95 -5.21 -18.40
N ARG A 154 -7.42 -4.37 -19.32
CA ARG A 154 -6.80 -4.88 -20.57
C ARG A 154 -5.51 -5.67 -20.26
N TYR A 155 -4.74 -5.22 -19.27
CA TYR A 155 -3.55 -5.93 -18.84
C TYR A 155 -3.91 -7.27 -18.18
N TRP A 156 -4.91 -7.30 -17.30
CA TRP A 156 -5.40 -8.54 -16.72
C TRP A 156 -5.93 -9.52 -17.78
N ILE A 157 -6.67 -9.03 -18.77
CA ILE A 157 -7.15 -9.87 -19.88
C ILE A 157 -5.96 -10.43 -20.68
N SER A 158 -4.91 -9.65 -20.94
CA SER A 158 -3.74 -10.12 -21.68
C SER A 158 -2.96 -11.23 -20.97
N MET A 159 -3.19 -11.43 -19.66
CA MET A 159 -2.59 -12.51 -18.89
C MET A 159 -3.43 -13.80 -18.89
N LEU A 160 -4.68 -13.76 -19.39
CA LEU A 160 -5.56 -14.93 -19.36
C LEU A 160 -5.13 -16.03 -20.29
N ASP A 161 -4.64 -15.68 -21.47
CA ASP A 161 -4.33 -16.64 -22.51
C ASP A 161 -2.86 -17.00 -22.54
N LEU A 162 -2.60 -18.29 -22.71
CA LEU A 162 -1.26 -18.88 -22.79
C LEU A 162 -0.52 -18.47 -24.06
N THR A 163 0.75 -18.21 -23.95
CA THR A 163 1.73 -18.55 -24.98
C THR A 163 2.28 -19.94 -24.69
N GLU A 164 2.64 -20.71 -25.69
CA GLU A 164 2.98 -22.15 -25.67
C GLU A 164 3.98 -22.63 -24.58
N GLN A 165 4.46 -21.77 -23.71
CA GLN A 165 5.50 -22.07 -22.71
C GLN A 165 5.25 -21.49 -21.30
N VAL A 166 4.13 -20.79 -21.01
CA VAL A 166 3.90 -20.15 -19.73
C VAL A 166 2.47 -20.42 -19.26
N THR A 167 2.31 -20.89 -18.03
CA THR A 167 1.03 -21.03 -17.34
C THR A 167 0.30 -19.68 -17.32
N GLY A 168 -0.87 -19.62 -17.95
CA GLY A 168 -1.66 -18.40 -18.01
C GLY A 168 -2.49 -18.18 -16.75
N LEU A 169 -2.89 -16.94 -16.52
CA LEU A 169 -3.76 -16.59 -15.41
C LEU A 169 -5.07 -17.39 -15.38
N ARG A 170 -5.60 -17.79 -16.55
CA ARG A 170 -6.81 -18.64 -16.67
C ARG A 170 -6.62 -20.00 -15.99
N GLU A 171 -5.48 -20.65 -16.19
CA GLU A 171 -5.19 -21.94 -15.59
C GLU A 171 -5.04 -21.82 -14.07
N VAL A 172 -4.31 -20.82 -13.60
CA VAL A 172 -4.17 -20.55 -12.17
C VAL A 172 -5.51 -20.24 -11.52
N LEU A 173 -6.37 -19.41 -12.15
CA LEU A 173 -7.73 -19.14 -11.67
C LEU A 173 -8.60 -20.41 -11.59
N THR A 174 -8.46 -21.32 -12.58
CA THR A 174 -9.25 -22.56 -12.60
C THR A 174 -8.80 -23.52 -11.49
N ASN A 175 -7.51 -23.50 -11.17
CA ASN A 175 -6.90 -24.39 -10.19
C ASN A 175 -6.83 -23.81 -8.77
N SER A 176 -7.17 -22.53 -8.56
CA SER A 176 -7.15 -21.91 -7.24
C SER A 176 -8.34 -22.34 -6.40
N ASP A 177 -8.09 -22.62 -5.12
CA ASP A 177 -9.09 -22.94 -4.12
C ASP A 177 -9.62 -21.66 -3.42
N ALA A 178 -8.79 -20.59 -3.41
CA ALA A 178 -9.17 -19.27 -2.91
C ALA A 178 -8.43 -18.13 -3.63
N ILE A 179 -8.96 -16.91 -3.51
CA ILE A 179 -8.36 -15.70 -4.06
C ILE A 179 -8.28 -14.62 -2.98
N HIS A 180 -7.10 -14.05 -2.77
CA HIS A 180 -6.91 -12.85 -1.95
C HIS A 180 -6.55 -11.66 -2.84
N VAL A 181 -7.28 -10.56 -2.73
CA VAL A 181 -7.05 -9.33 -3.49
C VAL A 181 -6.70 -8.19 -2.53
N THR A 182 -5.44 -7.78 -2.48
CA THR A 182 -5.03 -6.56 -1.75
C THR A 182 -5.34 -5.32 -2.58
N SER A 183 -6.02 -4.34 -2.01
CA SER A 183 -6.38 -3.10 -2.70
C SER A 183 -5.15 -2.33 -3.19
N GLY A 184 -5.35 -1.51 -4.20
CA GLY A 184 -4.33 -0.71 -4.87
C GLY A 184 -4.69 -0.46 -6.32
N VAL A 185 -3.88 0.34 -7.01
CA VAL A 185 -4.12 0.66 -8.43
C VAL A 185 -4.11 -0.62 -9.27
N GLY A 186 -5.22 -0.90 -9.94
CA GLY A 186 -5.39 -2.08 -10.79
C GLY A 186 -5.91 -3.34 -10.09
N SER A 187 -5.94 -3.39 -8.76
CA SER A 187 -6.41 -4.58 -8.02
C SER A 187 -7.91 -4.81 -8.15
N LEU A 188 -8.71 -3.76 -7.97
CA LEU A 188 -10.17 -3.87 -7.99
C LEU A 188 -10.69 -4.33 -9.35
N GLU A 189 -10.03 -3.95 -10.43
CA GLU A 189 -10.39 -4.35 -11.79
C GLU A 189 -10.23 -5.85 -12.04
N PHE A 190 -9.34 -6.52 -11.32
CA PHE A 190 -9.17 -7.97 -11.38
C PHE A 190 -10.43 -8.72 -10.93
N THR A 191 -11.14 -8.20 -9.93
CA THR A 191 -12.28 -8.88 -9.32
C THR A 191 -13.40 -9.23 -10.32
N GLY A 192 -13.46 -8.51 -11.44
CA GLY A 192 -14.38 -8.80 -12.54
C GLY A 192 -14.05 -10.07 -13.34
N LEU A 193 -12.84 -10.61 -13.20
CA LEU A 193 -12.37 -11.83 -13.87
C LEU A 193 -12.45 -13.07 -12.97
N ALA A 194 -12.55 -12.86 -11.65
CA ALA A 194 -12.60 -13.96 -10.68
C ALA A 194 -13.87 -14.81 -10.88
N PRO A 195 -13.75 -16.16 -10.90
CA PRO A 195 -14.88 -17.05 -10.94
C PRO A 195 -15.76 -16.92 -9.69
N SER A 196 -17.09 -16.90 -9.87
CA SER A 196 -18.02 -16.64 -8.75
C SER A 196 -18.15 -17.80 -7.74
N HIS A 197 -17.62 -18.98 -8.06
CA HIS A 197 -17.64 -20.14 -7.17
C HIS A 197 -16.42 -20.24 -6.26
N ILE A 198 -15.35 -19.52 -6.56
CA ILE A 198 -14.12 -19.50 -5.74
C ILE A 198 -14.27 -18.48 -4.62
N PRO A 199 -14.01 -18.84 -3.35
CA PRO A 199 -13.93 -17.89 -2.25
C PRO A 199 -12.93 -16.78 -2.55
N MET A 200 -13.35 -15.51 -2.34
CA MET A 200 -12.49 -14.36 -2.58
C MET A 200 -12.53 -13.40 -1.39
N HIS A 201 -11.35 -13.02 -0.94
CA HIS A 201 -11.19 -11.98 0.05
C HIS A 201 -10.68 -10.69 -0.61
N TYR A 202 -11.39 -9.57 -0.44
CA TYR A 202 -10.93 -8.24 -0.84
C TYR A 202 -10.45 -7.47 0.37
N TYR A 203 -9.14 -7.30 0.47
CA TYR A 203 -8.50 -6.54 1.54
C TYR A 203 -8.41 -5.06 1.15
N CYS A 204 -9.34 -4.27 1.65
CA CYS A 204 -9.43 -2.84 1.40
C CYS A 204 -8.56 -2.10 2.41
N LEU A 205 -7.32 -1.78 2.04
CA LEU A 205 -6.40 -1.00 2.88
C LEU A 205 -6.92 0.43 3.09
N GLU A 206 -7.52 1.00 2.05
CA GLU A 206 -8.25 2.27 2.07
C GLU A 206 -9.14 2.39 0.82
N PRO A 207 -10.32 3.03 0.90
CA PRO A 207 -11.02 3.52 -0.28
C PRO A 207 -10.15 4.50 -1.06
N HIS A 208 -10.34 4.60 -2.38
CA HIS A 208 -9.49 5.43 -3.24
C HIS A 208 -9.51 6.92 -2.83
N ARG A 209 -8.56 7.35 -1.98
CA ARG A 209 -8.54 8.68 -1.35
C ARG A 209 -8.72 9.83 -2.34
N GLY A 210 -8.05 9.77 -3.50
CA GLY A 210 -8.17 10.81 -4.53
C GLY A 210 -9.57 10.97 -5.12
N LEU A 211 -10.47 10.00 -4.94
CA LEU A 211 -11.87 10.10 -5.35
C LEU A 211 -12.78 10.69 -4.27
N TYR A 212 -12.48 10.44 -2.99
CA TYR A 212 -13.39 10.71 -1.88
C TYR A 212 -12.91 11.82 -0.94
N GLU A 213 -11.63 12.15 -0.97
CA GLU A 213 -11.00 13.12 -0.09
C GLU A 213 -10.35 14.25 -0.89
N ASP A 214 -10.29 15.45 -0.33
CA ASP A 214 -9.69 16.62 -0.99
C ASP A 214 -8.19 16.81 -0.67
N VAL A 215 -7.68 16.09 0.33
CA VAL A 215 -6.28 16.19 0.79
C VAL A 215 -5.26 15.96 -0.32
N LEU A 216 -5.52 15.07 -1.28
CA LEU A 216 -4.66 14.82 -2.44
C LEU A 216 -4.75 15.92 -3.51
N HIS A 217 -5.75 16.80 -3.42
CA HIS A 217 -5.97 17.92 -4.36
C HIS A 217 -5.37 19.23 -3.83
N ARG A 218 -4.59 19.18 -2.74
CA ARG A 218 -3.96 20.34 -2.11
C ARG A 218 -2.45 20.37 -2.37
N THR A 219 -1.88 21.58 -2.37
CA THR A 219 -0.43 21.80 -2.35
C THR A 219 0.15 21.37 -1.01
N ILE A 220 1.45 21.32 -0.88
CA ILE A 220 2.13 21.01 0.39
C ILE A 220 1.68 21.96 1.53
N GLU A 221 1.34 23.19 1.21
CA GLU A 221 0.88 24.25 2.12
C GLU A 221 -0.61 24.13 2.50
N GLY A 222 -1.32 23.14 1.95
CA GLY A 222 -2.75 22.93 2.19
C GLY A 222 -3.68 23.76 1.31
N THR A 223 -3.17 24.59 0.38
CA THR A 223 -4.02 25.33 -0.54
C THR A 223 -4.55 24.44 -1.67
N PRO A 224 -5.81 24.60 -2.10
CA PRO A 224 -6.34 23.81 -3.20
C PRO A 224 -5.56 24.05 -4.50
N LYS A 225 -5.07 22.97 -5.14
CA LYS A 225 -4.44 23.04 -6.48
C LYS A 225 -5.39 23.52 -7.57
N ARG A 226 -6.69 23.32 -7.36
CA ARG A 226 -7.80 23.71 -8.26
C ARG A 226 -9.08 23.86 -7.44
N SER A 227 -10.15 24.42 -8.04
CA SER A 227 -11.46 24.45 -7.39
C SER A 227 -11.88 23.03 -6.94
N LEU A 228 -12.03 22.82 -5.64
CA LEU A 228 -12.43 21.55 -5.06
C LEU A 228 -13.84 21.15 -5.51
N PHE A 229 -14.74 22.10 -5.66
CA PHE A 229 -16.10 21.88 -6.17
C PHE A 229 -16.09 21.29 -7.59
N LEU A 230 -15.34 21.94 -8.51
CA LEU A 230 -15.22 21.45 -9.89
C LEU A 230 -14.52 20.10 -9.95
N THR A 231 -13.47 19.90 -9.14
CA THR A 231 -12.77 18.62 -9.02
C THR A 231 -13.73 17.53 -8.57
N SER A 232 -14.52 17.80 -7.53
CA SER A 232 -15.53 16.85 -7.03
C SER A 232 -16.56 16.49 -8.09
N LEU A 233 -17.06 17.48 -8.85
CA LEU A 233 -18.03 17.24 -9.94
C LEU A 233 -17.43 16.37 -11.06
N LEU A 234 -16.20 16.68 -11.49
CA LEU A 234 -15.52 15.95 -12.56
C LEU A 234 -15.19 14.49 -12.18
N LEU A 235 -14.91 14.22 -10.91
CA LEU A 235 -14.64 12.87 -10.40
C LEU A 235 -15.92 12.05 -10.12
N GLY A 236 -17.09 12.64 -10.24
CA GLY A 236 -18.36 11.96 -9.93
C GLY A 236 -18.61 10.68 -10.72
N LYS A 237 -18.21 10.62 -12.01
CA LYS A 237 -18.30 9.40 -12.83
C LYS A 237 -17.39 8.29 -12.31
N GLN A 238 -16.19 8.64 -11.90
CA GLN A 238 -15.19 7.71 -11.37
C GLN A 238 -15.62 7.14 -10.02
N ARG A 239 -16.15 7.98 -9.11
CA ARG A 239 -16.74 7.53 -7.83
C ARG A 239 -17.86 6.51 -8.05
N ARG A 240 -18.81 6.80 -8.93
CA ARG A 240 -19.89 5.86 -9.24
C ARG A 240 -19.37 4.54 -9.80
N ARG A 241 -18.27 4.57 -10.55
CA ARG A 241 -17.62 3.39 -11.11
C ARG A 241 -16.95 2.56 -10.03
N ASP A 242 -16.19 3.21 -9.16
CA ASP A 242 -15.55 2.60 -8.01
C ASP A 242 -16.58 1.96 -7.07
N GLN A 243 -17.60 2.70 -6.67
CA GLN A 243 -18.73 2.19 -5.89
C GLN A 243 -19.42 0.99 -6.54
N LYS A 244 -19.61 1.02 -7.87
CA LYS A 244 -20.21 -0.09 -8.62
C LYS A 244 -19.34 -1.35 -8.59
N PHE A 245 -18.01 -1.21 -8.63
CA PHE A 245 -17.14 -2.36 -8.52
C PHE A 245 -17.26 -3.01 -7.14
N VAL A 246 -17.16 -2.21 -6.06
CA VAL A 246 -17.25 -2.72 -4.70
C VAL A 246 -18.64 -3.28 -4.39
N SER A 247 -19.72 -2.63 -4.82
CA SER A 247 -21.11 -3.15 -4.67
C SER A 247 -21.34 -4.47 -5.43
N ARG A 248 -20.55 -4.79 -6.46
CA ARG A 248 -20.61 -6.10 -7.11
C ARG A 248 -20.00 -7.18 -6.23
N LEU A 249 -18.91 -6.88 -5.54
CA LEU A 249 -18.26 -7.82 -4.64
C LEU A 249 -19.21 -8.23 -3.51
N GLU A 250 -19.89 -7.28 -2.89
CA GLU A 250 -20.88 -7.55 -1.84
C GLU A 250 -21.99 -8.52 -2.29
N LYS A 251 -22.40 -8.45 -3.58
CA LYS A 251 -23.45 -9.30 -4.13
C LYS A 251 -22.99 -10.71 -4.51
N MET A 252 -21.70 -10.97 -4.49
CA MET A 252 -21.15 -12.30 -4.74
C MET A 252 -21.22 -13.13 -3.46
N ARG A 253 -21.74 -14.36 -3.54
CA ARG A 253 -22.00 -15.19 -2.34
C ARG A 253 -20.75 -15.58 -1.56
N ASN A 254 -19.61 -15.68 -2.25
CA ASN A 254 -18.35 -16.18 -1.67
C ASN A 254 -17.29 -15.07 -1.57
N VAL A 255 -17.70 -13.83 -1.32
CA VAL A 255 -16.75 -12.71 -1.18
C VAL A 255 -16.81 -12.12 0.21
N SER A 256 -15.65 -12.02 0.85
CA SER A 256 -15.43 -11.33 2.11
C SER A 256 -14.67 -10.02 1.85
N ILE A 257 -14.99 -8.98 2.60
CA ILE A 257 -14.31 -7.68 2.53
C ILE A 257 -13.78 -7.34 3.91
N SER A 258 -12.49 -6.97 4.00
CA SER A 258 -11.88 -6.52 5.26
C SER A 258 -11.23 -5.14 5.10
N GLY A 259 -11.28 -4.36 6.18
CA GLY A 259 -10.44 -3.19 6.38
C GLY A 259 -9.22 -3.53 7.23
N ASN A 260 -8.15 -2.73 7.11
CA ASN A 260 -6.92 -2.90 7.89
C ASN A 260 -7.00 -2.24 9.29
N SER A 261 -8.08 -1.55 9.60
CA SER A 261 -8.33 -0.90 10.88
C SER A 261 -9.83 -0.66 11.09
N SER A 262 -10.23 -0.38 12.34
CA SER A 262 -11.61 0.05 12.63
C SER A 262 -11.94 1.39 11.96
N TRP A 263 -10.94 2.26 11.75
CA TRP A 263 -11.10 3.47 10.95
C TRP A 263 -11.49 3.14 9.50
N ILE A 264 -10.76 2.24 8.85
CA ILE A 264 -11.06 1.85 7.47
C ILE A 264 -12.38 1.08 7.37
N GLN A 265 -12.76 0.26 8.36
CA GLN A 265 -14.10 -0.33 8.40
C GLN A 265 -15.19 0.75 8.39
N LYS A 266 -15.02 1.82 9.17
CA LYS A 266 -15.92 2.98 9.18
C LYS A 266 -15.95 3.66 7.81
N ARG A 267 -14.79 3.90 7.19
CA ARG A 267 -14.70 4.50 5.84
C ARG A 267 -15.35 3.63 4.75
N ILE A 268 -15.17 2.31 4.80
CA ILE A 268 -15.84 1.35 3.90
C ILE A 268 -17.36 1.45 4.04
N LEU A 269 -17.86 1.51 5.28
CA LEU A 269 -19.29 1.66 5.54
C LEU A 269 -19.82 3.01 5.02
N GLU A 270 -19.12 4.12 5.27
CA GLU A 270 -19.53 5.46 4.84
C GLU A 270 -19.54 5.61 3.30
N ILE A 271 -18.54 5.07 2.62
CA ILE A 271 -18.35 5.27 1.17
C ILE A 271 -19.11 4.24 0.35
N TYR A 272 -19.12 2.98 0.78
CA TYR A 272 -19.69 1.87 0.01
C TYR A 272 -20.99 1.31 0.59
N GLY A 273 -21.33 1.67 1.84
CA GLY A 273 -22.51 1.14 2.54
C GLY A 273 -22.36 -0.30 3.02
N ILE A 274 -21.14 -0.84 3.06
CA ILE A 274 -20.82 -2.24 3.33
C ILE A 274 -20.19 -2.40 4.71
N LYS A 275 -20.66 -3.38 5.47
CA LYS A 275 -19.99 -3.82 6.70
C LYS A 275 -18.81 -4.74 6.30
N SER A 276 -17.62 -4.43 6.77
CA SER A 276 -16.42 -5.21 6.51
C SER A 276 -15.90 -5.91 7.76
N GLN A 277 -15.12 -6.96 7.55
CA GLN A 277 -14.35 -7.62 8.61
C GLN A 277 -13.08 -6.81 8.91
N LEU A 278 -12.36 -7.22 9.96
CA LEU A 278 -11.06 -6.65 10.32
C LEU A 278 -9.95 -7.65 10.00
N LEU A 279 -8.96 -7.22 9.25
CA LEU A 279 -7.68 -7.91 9.06
C LEU A 279 -6.58 -6.90 9.33
N LEU A 280 -5.94 -6.98 10.50
CA LEU A 280 -4.89 -6.04 10.88
C LEU A 280 -3.62 -6.27 10.05
N PRO A 281 -2.84 -5.22 9.73
CA PRO A 281 -1.53 -5.36 9.12
C PRO A 281 -0.53 -5.93 10.12
N THR A 282 0.66 -6.25 9.66
CA THR A 282 1.69 -6.86 10.51
C THR A 282 2.91 -5.95 10.65
N VAL A 283 3.64 -6.16 11.74
CA VAL A 283 4.91 -5.47 12.02
C VAL A 283 5.95 -6.50 12.43
N ASP A 284 7.11 -6.46 11.79
CA ASP A 284 8.26 -7.22 12.27
C ASP A 284 8.92 -6.47 13.44
N LEU A 285 8.51 -6.84 14.64
CA LEU A 285 9.01 -6.24 15.87
C LEU A 285 10.48 -6.57 16.14
N SER A 286 11.00 -7.67 15.59
CA SER A 286 12.39 -8.07 15.84
C SER A 286 13.38 -7.06 15.26
N VAL A 287 13.05 -6.45 14.15
CA VAL A 287 13.86 -5.43 13.49
C VAL A 287 14.02 -4.19 14.36
N TRP A 288 12.98 -3.81 15.12
CA TRP A 288 12.97 -2.61 15.96
C TRP A 288 13.64 -2.83 17.32
N LYS A 289 13.70 -4.08 17.82
CA LYS A 289 14.27 -4.44 19.13
C LYS A 289 15.79 -4.69 19.09
N ASN A 290 16.34 -5.07 17.95
CA ASN A 290 17.73 -5.58 17.85
C ASN A 290 18.83 -4.53 17.96
N HIS A 291 18.50 -3.25 18.04
CA HIS A 291 19.47 -2.16 18.17
C HIS A 291 19.57 -1.56 19.58
N SER A 292 19.12 -2.29 20.62
CA SER A 292 19.34 -1.89 22.00
C SER A 292 20.86 -1.91 22.28
N SER A 293 21.56 -0.84 21.93
CA SER A 293 22.93 -0.60 22.37
C SER A 293 22.93 -0.44 23.90
N ASN A 294 23.77 -1.21 24.59
CA ASN A 294 23.93 -1.23 26.03
C ASN A 294 24.55 0.06 26.61
N ASP A 295 24.63 1.14 25.88
CA ASP A 295 25.08 2.43 26.37
C ASP A 295 23.94 3.45 26.28
N SER A 296 23.75 4.21 27.36
CA SER A 296 22.85 5.34 27.49
C SER A 296 23.03 6.31 26.31
N THR A 297 22.31 6.06 25.20
CA THR A 297 22.26 7.00 24.09
C THR A 297 21.60 8.29 24.58
N SER A 298 22.31 9.39 24.46
CA SER A 298 21.75 10.70 24.75
C SER A 298 20.58 10.94 23.79
N ILE A 299 19.40 11.25 24.35
CA ILE A 299 18.22 11.60 23.55
C ILE A 299 18.55 12.82 22.69
N GLY A 300 18.38 12.72 21.39
CA GLY A 300 18.62 13.83 20.48
C GLY A 300 17.58 14.95 20.63
N GLU A 301 17.98 16.18 20.35
CA GLU A 301 17.09 17.35 20.32
C GLU A 301 16.36 17.46 18.98
N TYR A 302 15.77 16.33 18.51
CA TYR A 302 15.03 16.28 17.26
C TYR A 302 13.84 15.31 17.34
N VAL A 303 12.85 15.57 16.50
CA VAL A 303 11.76 14.63 16.25
C VAL A 303 11.86 14.06 14.85
N VAL A 304 11.31 12.85 14.65
CA VAL A 304 11.29 12.16 13.36
C VAL A 304 9.87 12.13 12.82
N THR A 305 9.71 12.45 11.53
CA THR A 305 8.49 12.16 10.78
C THR A 305 8.82 11.25 9.59
N ILE A 306 8.04 10.18 9.39
CA ILE A 306 8.30 9.14 8.40
C ILE A 306 7.24 9.19 7.29
N GLY A 307 7.70 9.35 6.05
CA GLY A 307 6.88 9.38 4.86
C GLY A 307 7.34 10.44 3.87
N ALA A 308 6.92 10.30 2.61
CA ALA A 308 7.22 11.30 1.60
C ALA A 308 6.54 12.64 1.93
N ALA A 309 7.29 13.73 1.78
CA ALA A 309 6.79 15.08 1.97
C ALA A 309 5.53 15.32 1.13
N SER A 310 4.42 15.60 1.78
CA SER A 310 3.14 15.88 1.13
C SER A 310 2.15 16.49 2.11
N HIS A 311 1.13 17.15 1.59
CA HIS A 311 0.04 17.65 2.43
C HIS A 311 -0.65 16.52 3.20
N VAL A 312 -0.86 15.38 2.56
CA VAL A 312 -1.47 14.18 3.20
C VAL A 312 -0.72 13.73 4.44
N LYS A 313 0.61 13.90 4.47
CA LYS A 313 1.46 13.55 5.64
C LYS A 313 1.59 14.68 6.66
N GLY A 314 0.95 15.83 6.43
CA GLY A 314 0.97 16.95 7.36
C GLY A 314 2.37 17.56 7.58
N THR A 315 3.27 17.40 6.62
CA THR A 315 4.69 17.78 6.79
C THR A 315 4.87 19.29 6.98
N TRP A 316 4.06 20.10 6.29
CA TRP A 316 4.05 21.55 6.45
C TRP A 316 3.66 21.96 7.86
N GLU A 317 2.58 21.39 8.37
CA GLU A 317 2.07 21.64 9.71
C GLU A 317 3.01 21.12 10.81
N THR A 318 3.77 20.05 10.52
CA THR A 318 4.82 19.56 11.43
C THR A 318 5.90 20.61 11.64
N ILE A 319 6.30 21.32 10.59
CA ILE A 319 7.25 22.44 10.70
C ILE A 319 6.64 23.59 11.51
N GLU A 320 5.37 23.94 11.23
CA GLU A 320 4.67 24.99 11.98
C GLU A 320 4.53 24.66 13.47
N MET A 321 4.25 23.41 13.79
CA MET A 321 4.15 22.90 15.15
C MET A 321 5.46 23.03 15.91
N LEU A 322 6.62 22.89 15.24
CA LEU A 322 7.95 22.98 15.88
C LEU A 322 8.45 24.42 16.03
N ALA A 323 7.79 25.42 15.46
CA ALA A 323 8.21 26.81 15.55
C ALA A 323 8.35 27.24 17.02
N GLY A 324 9.50 27.87 17.37
CA GLY A 324 9.79 28.39 18.71
C GLY A 324 10.14 27.33 19.76
N THR A 325 10.19 26.02 19.41
CA THR A 325 10.56 24.95 20.37
C THR A 325 12.08 24.72 20.47
N GLY A 326 12.85 25.14 19.48
CA GLY A 326 14.28 24.79 19.36
C GLY A 326 14.55 23.35 18.93
N ILE A 327 13.52 22.51 18.76
CA ILE A 327 13.63 21.10 18.37
C ILE A 327 13.75 20.98 16.85
N SER A 328 14.69 20.17 16.40
CA SER A 328 14.94 19.92 14.96
C SER A 328 13.96 18.88 14.41
N LEU A 329 13.69 18.91 13.09
CA LEU A 329 12.89 17.91 12.40
C LEU A 329 13.75 17.07 11.45
N ALA A 330 13.75 15.76 11.64
CA ALA A 330 14.23 14.78 10.68
C ALA A 330 13.05 14.24 9.86
N LEU A 331 12.99 14.58 8.56
CA LEU A 331 12.00 14.11 7.61
C LEU A 331 12.57 12.94 6.81
N VAL A 332 12.07 11.73 7.01
CA VAL A 332 12.54 10.52 6.33
C VAL A 332 11.55 10.08 5.24
N GLY A 333 12.04 9.97 4.00
CA GLY A 333 11.24 9.49 2.86
C GLY A 333 11.29 10.40 1.63
N GLY A 334 11.97 11.55 1.72
CA GLY A 334 12.14 12.49 0.61
C GLY A 334 10.83 13.13 0.15
N GLY A 335 10.69 13.40 -1.14
CA GLY A 335 9.50 14.04 -1.71
C GLY A 335 9.75 14.61 -3.10
N ASP A 336 8.73 15.28 -3.66
CA ASP A 336 8.88 16.06 -4.87
C ASP A 336 9.80 17.27 -4.63
N GLY A 337 10.65 17.58 -5.61
CA GLY A 337 11.66 18.65 -5.46
C GLY A 337 11.06 20.02 -5.18
N TYR A 338 9.90 20.33 -5.76
CA TYR A 338 9.19 21.58 -5.49
C TYR A 338 8.65 21.61 -4.05
N ASP A 339 7.99 20.54 -3.59
CA ASP A 339 7.46 20.46 -2.24
C ASP A 339 8.59 20.53 -1.20
N LEU A 340 9.72 19.85 -1.44
CA LEU A 340 10.90 19.94 -0.56
C LEU A 340 11.52 21.34 -0.49
N ALA A 341 11.55 22.07 -1.60
CA ALA A 341 12.03 23.46 -1.61
C ALA A 341 11.12 24.36 -0.76
N ARG A 342 9.81 24.20 -0.88
CA ARG A 342 8.82 24.94 -0.08
C ARG A 342 8.93 24.65 1.42
N LEU A 343 9.18 23.38 1.79
CA LEU A 343 9.39 23.00 3.19
C LEU A 343 10.66 23.64 3.77
N ARG A 344 11.77 23.66 3.01
CA ARG A 344 13.00 24.34 3.44
C ARG A 344 12.79 25.83 3.67
N GLU A 345 12.12 26.49 2.73
CA GLU A 345 11.78 27.92 2.86
C GLU A 345 10.92 28.17 4.12
N ARG A 346 9.93 27.31 4.38
CA ARG A 346 9.08 27.44 5.57
C ARG A 346 9.85 27.20 6.86
N ALA A 347 10.70 26.19 6.89
CA ALA A 347 11.53 25.89 8.04
C ALA A 347 12.49 27.04 8.37
N GLU A 348 13.10 27.64 7.34
CA GLU A 348 13.97 28.83 7.51
C GLU A 348 13.19 30.03 8.07
N GLN A 349 11.98 30.32 7.54
CA GLN A 349 11.11 31.39 8.04
C GLN A 349 10.72 31.24 9.50
N LEU A 350 10.60 29.99 9.98
CA LEU A 350 10.17 29.65 11.34
C LEU A 350 11.33 29.27 12.26
N GLU A 351 12.57 29.40 11.79
CA GLU A 351 13.81 29.06 12.51
C GLU A 351 13.82 27.58 13.00
N VAL A 352 13.17 26.68 12.24
CA VAL A 352 13.17 25.23 12.50
C VAL A 352 14.29 24.57 11.71
N LYS A 353 15.21 23.90 12.38
CA LYS A 353 16.24 23.10 11.70
C LYS A 353 15.58 21.88 11.06
N LEU A 354 15.63 21.78 9.73
CA LEU A 354 15.04 20.71 8.94
C LEU A 354 16.13 19.87 8.27
N ASP A 355 16.19 18.59 8.65
CA ASP A 355 17.01 17.57 7.99
C ASP A 355 16.13 16.66 7.14
N ILE A 356 16.36 16.68 5.81
CA ILE A 356 15.60 15.88 4.87
C ILE A 356 16.44 14.68 4.45
N GLN A 357 16.04 13.51 4.93
CA GLN A 357 16.67 12.24 4.62
C GLN A 357 15.96 11.55 3.44
N PRO A 358 16.69 10.95 2.50
CA PRO A 358 16.08 10.04 1.53
C PRO A 358 15.49 8.83 2.27
N ARG A 359 14.99 7.85 1.53
CA ARG A 359 14.62 6.58 2.14
C ARG A 359 15.85 5.89 2.71
N LEU A 360 15.87 5.69 4.02
CA LEU A 360 16.96 5.05 4.76
C LEU A 360 16.92 3.52 4.62
N SER A 361 18.04 2.87 4.93
CA SER A 361 18.05 1.45 5.25
C SER A 361 17.22 1.18 6.51
N GLN A 362 16.87 -0.07 6.77
CA GLN A 362 16.09 -0.40 7.96
C GLN A 362 16.90 -0.09 9.24
N ASP A 363 18.17 -0.46 9.26
CA ASP A 363 19.04 -0.25 10.43
C ASP A 363 19.27 1.24 10.73
N ASP A 364 19.52 2.06 9.68
CA ASP A 364 19.66 3.51 9.84
C ASP A 364 18.38 4.16 10.35
N LEU A 365 17.21 3.68 9.87
CA LEU A 365 15.90 4.18 10.32
C LEU A 365 15.66 3.84 11.79
N VAL A 366 15.96 2.61 12.21
CA VAL A 366 15.80 2.17 13.60
C VAL A 366 16.69 3.03 14.51
N SER A 367 17.96 3.20 14.18
CA SER A 367 18.89 4.03 14.95
C SER A 367 18.39 5.47 15.07
N LEU A 368 17.98 6.08 13.95
CA LEU A 368 17.44 7.45 13.93
C LEU A 368 16.19 7.60 14.82
N VAL A 369 15.30 6.60 14.81
CA VAL A 369 14.07 6.62 15.62
C VAL A 369 14.39 6.43 17.09
N GLN A 370 15.28 5.50 17.47
CA GLN A 370 15.65 5.23 18.86
C GLN A 370 16.31 6.41 19.55
N GLU A 371 17.14 7.17 18.82
CA GLU A 371 17.82 8.36 19.30
C GLU A 371 16.93 9.61 19.36
N ALA A 372 15.76 9.59 18.69
CA ALA A 372 14.87 10.74 18.61
C ALA A 372 14.20 11.06 19.95
N LEU A 373 13.88 12.34 20.16
CA LEU A 373 13.00 12.81 21.25
C LEU A 373 11.63 12.15 21.14
N ALA A 374 11.05 12.16 19.93
CA ALA A 374 9.77 11.52 19.63
C ALA A 374 9.65 11.25 18.13
N VAL A 375 8.77 10.33 17.78
CA VAL A 375 8.22 10.23 16.41
C VAL A 375 6.92 11.01 16.37
N VAL A 376 6.80 11.93 15.39
CA VAL A 376 5.62 12.79 15.25
C VAL A 376 4.93 12.57 13.91
N SER A 377 3.61 12.62 13.87
CA SER A 377 2.86 12.61 12.61
C SER A 377 1.59 13.44 12.69
N LEU A 378 1.46 14.36 11.73
CA LEU A 378 0.24 15.12 11.48
C LEU A 378 -0.42 14.63 10.18
N ALA A 379 -0.27 13.35 9.82
CA ALA A 379 -0.91 12.78 8.65
C ALA A 379 -2.44 12.84 8.76
N TYR A 380 -3.08 13.24 7.64
CA TYR A 380 -4.53 13.28 7.57
C TYR A 380 -5.10 11.88 7.41
N ASP A 381 -6.01 11.51 8.29
CA ASP A 381 -6.82 10.28 8.22
C ASP A 381 -5.98 9.04 7.83
N GLU A 382 -4.85 8.84 8.51
CA GLU A 382 -3.97 7.68 8.26
C GLU A 382 -4.78 6.37 8.38
N PRO A 383 -4.68 5.44 7.41
CA PRO A 383 -5.53 4.25 7.40
C PRO A 383 -5.39 3.36 8.62
N PHE A 384 -4.18 3.04 9.06
CA PHE A 384 -3.90 2.23 10.25
C PHE A 384 -2.99 2.97 11.23
N GLY A 385 -1.83 3.43 10.77
CA GLY A 385 -0.81 4.03 11.62
C GLY A 385 0.28 3.04 12.01
N LEU A 386 1.06 2.56 11.04
CA LEU A 386 2.25 1.74 11.31
C LEU A 386 3.33 2.55 12.05
N THR A 387 3.47 3.83 11.75
CA THR A 387 4.47 4.72 12.34
C THR A 387 4.46 4.75 13.88
N PRO A 388 3.33 4.93 14.58
CA PRO A 388 3.32 4.83 16.04
C PRO A 388 3.65 3.43 16.56
N ILE A 389 3.25 2.36 15.86
CA ILE A 389 3.61 0.99 16.23
C ILE A 389 5.13 0.77 16.11
N GLU A 390 5.74 1.26 15.03
CA GLU A 390 7.19 1.22 14.82
C GLU A 390 7.92 2.02 15.91
N ALA A 391 7.43 3.21 16.27
CA ALA A 391 7.98 4.03 17.35
C ALA A 391 7.87 3.33 18.72
N GLN A 392 6.71 2.79 19.06
CA GLN A 392 6.48 2.03 20.30
C GLN A 392 7.41 0.79 20.38
N ALA A 393 7.56 0.06 19.25
CA ALA A 393 8.48 -1.09 19.18
C ALA A 393 9.96 -0.69 19.39
N ALA A 394 10.34 0.50 18.92
CA ALA A 394 11.67 1.07 19.10
C ALA A 394 11.90 1.66 20.51
N GLY A 395 10.84 1.77 21.34
CA GLY A 395 10.92 2.42 22.65
C GLY A 395 10.90 3.95 22.60
N THR A 396 10.49 4.54 21.48
CA THR A 396 10.46 5.98 21.24
C THR A 396 9.05 6.52 21.44
N PRO A 397 8.85 7.66 22.14
CA PRO A 397 7.55 8.30 22.26
C PRO A 397 6.87 8.56 20.91
N ALA A 398 5.59 8.22 20.79
CA ALA A 398 4.78 8.47 19.61
C ALA A 398 3.79 9.60 19.89
N LEU A 399 3.92 10.74 19.18
CA LEU A 399 3.02 11.89 19.29
C LEU A 399 2.29 12.05 17.95
N MET A 400 1.00 11.73 17.92
CA MET A 400 0.22 11.66 16.70
C MET A 400 -0.98 12.59 16.73
N VAL A 401 -1.39 13.07 15.57
CA VAL A 401 -2.67 13.78 15.48
C VAL A 401 -3.83 12.84 15.82
N ALA A 402 -4.82 13.34 16.54
CA ALA A 402 -5.99 12.56 16.97
C ALA A 402 -6.98 12.31 15.81
N GLU A 403 -6.50 11.75 14.71
CA GLU A 403 -7.26 11.48 13.48
C GLU A 403 -6.97 10.08 12.93
N GLY A 404 -7.91 9.57 12.14
CA GLY A 404 -7.73 8.33 11.39
C GLY A 404 -7.42 7.11 12.26
N GLY A 405 -6.57 6.25 11.74
CA GLY A 405 -6.12 5.02 12.37
C GLY A 405 -5.26 5.21 13.62
N PHE A 406 -4.64 6.38 13.80
CA PHE A 406 -3.83 6.66 14.99
C PHE A 406 -4.63 6.51 16.29
N GLN A 407 -5.92 6.81 16.28
CA GLN A 407 -6.82 6.64 17.40
C GLN A 407 -7.00 5.19 17.87
N TYR A 408 -6.54 4.23 17.06
CA TYR A 408 -6.64 2.79 17.35
C TYR A 408 -5.27 2.16 17.63
N THR A 409 -4.19 2.90 17.44
CA THR A 409 -2.81 2.43 17.65
C THR A 409 -2.12 3.09 18.84
N ILE A 410 -2.73 4.14 19.39
CA ILE A 410 -2.25 4.84 20.59
C ILE A 410 -3.39 4.95 21.60
N GLU A 411 -3.09 4.66 22.85
CA GLU A 411 -3.88 5.03 24.01
C GLU A 411 -3.30 6.32 24.59
N ASP A 412 -4.07 7.43 24.50
CA ASP A 412 -3.58 8.78 24.85
C ASP A 412 -3.14 8.87 26.32
N GLY A 413 -1.92 9.37 26.53
CA GLY A 413 -1.28 9.49 27.85
C GLY A 413 -0.75 8.17 28.42
N VAL A 414 -1.01 7.02 27.78
CA VAL A 414 -0.58 5.69 28.24
C VAL A 414 0.51 5.11 27.36
N SER A 415 0.31 5.01 26.05
CA SER A 415 1.29 4.47 25.10
C SER A 415 1.87 5.52 24.15
N GLY A 416 1.58 6.79 24.39
CA GLY A 416 1.95 7.94 23.58
C GLY A 416 0.94 9.06 23.72
N ARG A 417 0.87 9.99 22.77
CA ARG A 417 -0.10 11.08 22.80
C ARG A 417 -0.89 11.19 21.50
N LEU A 418 -2.19 11.47 21.65
CA LEU A 418 -3.10 11.84 20.58
C LEU A 418 -3.48 13.32 20.74
N LEU A 419 -3.09 14.14 19.79
CA LEU A 419 -3.11 15.60 19.90
C LEU A 419 -4.04 16.24 18.86
N PRO A 420 -4.79 17.28 19.23
CA PRO A 420 -5.63 18.00 18.26
C PRO A 420 -4.77 18.70 17.20
N ARG A 421 -5.21 18.65 15.93
CA ARG A 421 -4.59 19.42 14.86
C ARG A 421 -4.75 20.91 15.13
N GLY A 422 -3.67 21.67 14.99
CA GLY A 422 -3.67 23.15 15.15
C GLY A 422 -3.58 23.65 16.58
N ASP A 423 -3.67 22.79 17.60
CA ASP A 423 -3.39 23.16 18.99
C ASP A 423 -1.91 22.98 19.32
N TRP A 424 -1.08 23.90 18.81
CA TRP A 424 0.37 23.83 19.01
C TRP A 424 0.79 23.86 20.47
N SER A 425 -0.01 24.48 21.36
CA SER A 425 0.26 24.46 22.81
C SER A 425 0.22 23.02 23.37
N ALA A 426 -0.79 22.23 22.99
CA ALA A 426 -0.87 20.84 23.40
C ALA A 426 0.30 20.01 22.84
N TRP A 427 0.73 20.27 21.60
CA TRP A 427 1.89 19.61 21.00
C TRP A 427 3.18 19.97 21.73
N HIS A 428 3.41 21.25 22.07
CA HIS A 428 4.59 21.68 22.81
C HIS A 428 4.65 21.05 24.21
N GLN A 429 3.50 20.96 24.89
CA GLN A 429 3.41 20.25 26.16
C GLN A 429 3.77 18.76 25.99
N ALA A 430 3.24 18.08 24.96
CA ALA A 430 3.53 16.67 24.71
C ALA A 430 5.01 16.43 24.37
N LEU A 431 5.68 17.37 23.69
CA LEU A 431 7.13 17.32 23.45
C LEU A 431 7.93 17.44 24.76
N GLN A 432 7.48 18.28 25.70
CA GLN A 432 8.08 18.36 27.04
C GLN A 432 7.84 17.06 27.83
N GLU A 433 6.62 16.53 27.80
CA GLU A 433 6.31 15.23 28.42
C GLU A 433 7.18 14.10 27.85
N ALA A 434 7.43 14.11 26.53
CA ALA A 434 8.30 13.14 25.83
C ALA A 434 9.77 13.25 26.23
N SER A 435 10.24 14.40 26.73
CA SER A 435 11.60 14.59 27.23
C SER A 435 11.83 14.03 28.63
N GLU A 436 10.75 13.79 29.39
CA GLU A 436 10.82 13.26 30.74
C GLU A 436 11.11 11.75 30.73
N PRO A 437 12.21 11.28 31.36
CA PRO A 437 12.60 9.86 31.33
C PRO A 437 11.49 8.91 31.82
N SER A 438 10.74 9.31 32.87
CA SER A 438 9.65 8.50 33.41
C SER A 438 8.49 8.29 32.42
N ASN A 439 8.14 9.32 31.66
CA ASN A 439 7.12 9.20 30.63
C ASN A 439 7.58 8.33 29.46
N ARG A 440 8.83 8.50 29.01
CA ARG A 440 9.42 7.67 27.95
C ARG A 440 9.37 6.19 28.31
N GLU A 441 9.83 5.84 29.52
CA GLU A 441 9.83 4.47 30.01
C GLU A 441 8.41 3.90 30.09
N ASN A 442 7.47 4.66 30.67
CA ASN A 442 6.08 4.25 30.79
C ASN A 442 5.41 4.06 29.42
N TRP A 443 5.56 5.02 28.48
CA TRP A 443 4.96 4.93 27.16
C TRP A 443 5.57 3.81 26.31
N SER A 444 6.90 3.59 26.43
CA SER A 444 7.57 2.47 25.79
C SER A 444 7.02 1.13 26.26
N LYS A 445 6.92 0.95 27.58
CA LYS A 445 6.40 -0.28 28.18
C LYS A 445 4.97 -0.57 27.74
N HIS A 446 4.05 0.39 27.93
CA HIS A 446 2.65 0.20 27.57
C HIS A 446 2.46 0.13 26.03
N GLY A 447 3.32 0.81 25.25
CA GLY A 447 3.32 0.68 23.80
C GLY A 447 3.65 -0.74 23.35
N GLN A 448 4.65 -1.39 23.96
CA GLN A 448 4.98 -2.79 23.68
C GLN A 448 3.86 -3.74 24.10
N GLU A 449 3.26 -3.53 25.30
CA GLU A 449 2.10 -4.30 25.76
C GLU A 449 0.91 -4.16 24.80
N ASN A 450 0.64 -2.95 24.30
CA ASN A 450 -0.41 -2.68 23.30
C ASN A 450 -0.16 -3.44 21.99
N ILE A 451 1.07 -3.44 21.46
CA ILE A 451 1.42 -4.18 20.26
C ILE A 451 1.20 -5.69 20.44
N GLU A 452 1.61 -6.24 21.58
CA GLU A 452 1.41 -7.65 21.90
C GLU A 452 -0.09 -8.00 21.96
N GLN A 453 -0.91 -7.15 22.59
CA GLN A 453 -2.37 -7.32 22.67
C GLN A 453 -3.04 -7.23 21.30
N MET A 454 -2.55 -6.34 20.43
CA MET A 454 -3.06 -6.21 19.05
C MET A 454 -2.73 -7.44 18.20
N GLY A 455 -1.71 -8.23 18.57
CA GLY A 455 -1.33 -9.44 17.88
C GLY A 455 -0.90 -9.22 16.43
N LEU A 456 -0.14 -8.15 16.17
CA LEU A 456 0.29 -7.71 14.83
C LEU A 456 1.40 -8.59 14.25
N THR A 457 1.24 -9.92 14.30
CA THR A 457 2.21 -10.87 13.79
C THR A 457 1.76 -11.47 12.47
N PRO A 458 2.70 -11.86 11.58
CA PRO A 458 2.37 -12.55 10.34
C PRO A 458 1.57 -13.86 10.57
N GLN A 459 1.85 -14.58 11.66
CA GLN A 459 1.16 -15.82 12.01
C GLN A 459 -0.32 -15.56 12.33
N ASN A 460 -0.60 -14.57 13.18
CA ASN A 460 -1.98 -14.22 13.53
C ASN A 460 -2.76 -13.73 12.31
N GLN A 461 -2.11 -12.95 11.42
CA GLN A 461 -2.75 -12.52 10.19
C GLN A 461 -3.01 -13.71 9.24
N ALA A 462 -2.07 -14.67 9.15
CA ALA A 462 -2.23 -15.87 8.34
C ALA A 462 -3.43 -16.72 8.80
N SER A 463 -3.52 -17.01 10.10
CA SER A 463 -4.65 -17.74 10.69
C SER A 463 -5.96 -16.98 10.44
N ARG A 464 -5.97 -15.66 10.66
CA ARG A 464 -7.17 -14.86 10.41
C ARG A 464 -7.59 -14.83 8.94
N LEU A 465 -6.63 -14.82 8.01
CA LEU A 465 -6.91 -14.91 6.57
C LEU A 465 -7.49 -16.29 6.21
N ALA A 466 -6.95 -17.37 6.79
CA ALA A 466 -7.47 -18.71 6.62
C ALA A 466 -8.93 -18.81 7.09
N ASP A 467 -9.26 -18.24 8.28
CA ASP A 467 -10.64 -18.15 8.79
C ASP A 467 -11.57 -17.40 7.82
N ILE A 468 -11.14 -16.25 7.35
CA ILE A 468 -11.93 -15.41 6.43
C ILE A 468 -12.23 -16.15 5.12
N LEU A 469 -11.31 -16.97 4.66
CA LEU A 469 -11.44 -17.78 3.43
C LEU A 469 -12.12 -19.13 3.65
N GLY A 470 -12.37 -19.54 4.91
CA GLY A 470 -13.03 -20.79 5.27
C GLY A 470 -12.10 -22.02 5.27
N PHE A 471 -10.81 -21.80 5.56
CA PHE A 471 -9.78 -22.85 5.67
C PHE A 471 -9.21 -22.93 7.10
N SER A 472 -9.99 -22.58 8.11
CA SER A 472 -9.59 -22.82 9.50
C SER A 472 -9.43 -24.31 9.74
N GLU A 473 -8.37 -24.71 10.45
CA GLU A 473 -8.32 -26.05 11.03
C GLU A 473 -9.44 -26.11 12.07
N ASP A 474 -10.37 -27.04 11.91
CA ASP A 474 -11.37 -27.34 12.95
C ASP A 474 -10.61 -27.76 14.22
N GLU A 475 -10.81 -27.03 15.34
CA GLU A 475 -10.29 -27.37 16.66
C GLU A 475 -10.80 -28.75 17.15
#